data_ab049fafae10bfce5a0f0c9dfaa361f0
#
_entry.id   ab049fafae10bfce5a0f0c9dfaa361f0
#
_cell.length_a   1.000
_cell.length_b   1.000
_cell.length_c   1.000
_cell.angle_alpha   90.00
_cell.angle_beta   90.00
_cell.angle_gamma   90.00
#
_symmetry.space_group_name_H-M   'P 1'
#
loop_
_entity.id
_entity.type
_entity.pdbx_description
1 polymer ?
#
loop_
_entity_poly.entity_id
_entity_poly.type
_entity_poly.pdbx_seq_one_letter_code
_entity_poly.pdbx_strand_id
1 'polypeptide(L)'
;MRQPEATPTPPLLERGWSGLSQAGAVLERAALRLADRPLTVLVVLVAVHWLALVVYALTVRHNGFVFYQGGDQINYSTNAWLLGNAQLPPAVIGYGWVVLLLPFGWLAESDYVSYLPATMGLNVLVLAPIALACVYALASRIGGRVLGLWAAGLWVAAPYLAIPFFREDYHERYVEQFLPQALGLTGLADHPSMACLLVAAWLAVRALDAGDWSNAALAGLAAGFAVAIKPSNMLFLAGPVLLVLLARRIRLALPYAAGLLPPLLILLLWKVRGLGDLPVFAFEQTRLAAGATLPSPLGVSVDIGRYVDLDWTNFRSNMAHLREFFWSARVLQWLPFAGVLAVARRSIPLAGCLAGWFAAFLVVKGTPAQSTVESGSFFRLMMPAYPAYFLLAASIPLLVPGVARRIPARLLPGRPGAVSRRLLGVVGVVFVALPLIAISVARPLSREQPDAVTIGPILTPVDPSIEVVVRADGSSRTLNWSHRDFGATEVFYRVFRTAAGGADFDCLAEGSPDCRLLMLPLGSTREPTFTDGSPPEGAVYRIGVATNWQNDSEGGDVIALSPPLAADP
;
A
#
# COMPACT_ATOMS: atom_id res chain seq x y z
N MET A 1 -78.96 -16.83 23.03
CA MET A 1 -77.82 -16.94 22.12
C MET A 1 -77.17 -15.56 22.00
N ARG A 2 -75.99 -15.35 22.63
CA ARG A 2 -75.18 -14.12 22.45
C ARG A 2 -74.33 -14.31 21.23
N GLN A 3 -74.38 -13.39 20.22
CA GLN A 3 -73.46 -13.34 19.09
C GLN A 3 -72.05 -13.04 19.60
N PRO A 4 -71.00 -13.68 19.11
CA PRO A 4 -69.66 -13.30 19.45
C PRO A 4 -69.35 -11.93 18.84
N GLU A 5 -68.98 -10.97 19.68
CA GLU A 5 -68.43 -9.67 19.22
C GLU A 5 -67.16 -9.89 18.36
N ALA A 6 -67.24 -9.39 17.14
CA ALA A 6 -66.08 -9.41 16.23
C ALA A 6 -64.97 -8.50 16.81
N THR A 7 -63.85 -9.08 17.17
CA THR A 7 -62.64 -8.35 17.55
C THR A 7 -62.22 -7.39 16.44
N PRO A 8 -62.09 -6.09 16.70
CA PRO A 8 -61.72 -5.13 15.67
C PRO A 8 -60.32 -5.44 15.14
N THR A 9 -60.19 -5.61 13.83
CA THR A 9 -58.89 -5.78 13.14
C THR A 9 -58.08 -4.51 13.30
N PRO A 10 -56.85 -4.58 13.84
CA PRO A 10 -56.02 -3.37 13.98
C PRO A 10 -55.77 -2.69 12.65
N PRO A 11 -55.69 -1.35 12.58
CA PRO A 11 -55.46 -0.61 11.35
C PRO A 11 -54.12 -0.99 10.69
N LEU A 12 -54.04 -0.94 9.35
CA LEU A 12 -52.90 -1.38 8.55
C LEU A 12 -51.57 -0.78 9.01
N LEU A 13 -51.56 0.46 9.52
CA LEU A 13 -50.38 1.13 10.09
C LEU A 13 -49.87 0.41 11.36
N GLU A 14 -50.74 -0.03 12.27
CA GLU A 14 -50.34 -0.76 13.50
C GLU A 14 -49.77 -2.15 13.17
N ARG A 15 -50.27 -2.82 12.12
CA ARG A 15 -49.69 -4.08 11.62
C ARG A 15 -48.33 -3.87 11.01
N GLY A 16 -48.10 -2.78 10.27
CA GLY A 16 -46.79 -2.42 9.73
C GLY A 16 -45.77 -2.18 10.84
N TRP A 17 -46.11 -1.42 11.88
CA TRP A 17 -45.21 -1.15 13.00
C TRP A 17 -44.91 -2.40 13.85
N SER A 18 -45.88 -3.28 14.06
CA SER A 18 -45.66 -4.54 14.77
C SER A 18 -44.75 -5.50 13.98
N GLY A 19 -44.90 -5.57 12.66
CA GLY A 19 -44.01 -6.35 11.80
C GLY A 19 -42.57 -5.84 11.81
N LEU A 20 -42.36 -4.52 11.73
CA LEU A 20 -41.02 -3.91 11.82
C LEU A 20 -40.38 -4.13 13.21
N SER A 21 -41.15 -4.09 14.28
CA SER A 21 -40.66 -4.36 15.64
C SER A 21 -40.24 -5.82 15.83
N GLN A 22 -41.01 -6.77 15.25
CA GLN A 22 -40.68 -8.20 15.27
C GLN A 22 -39.44 -8.51 14.45
N ALA A 23 -39.31 -7.96 13.23
CA ALA A 23 -38.11 -8.08 12.41
C ALA A 23 -36.89 -7.52 13.12
N GLY A 24 -37.00 -6.35 13.75
CA GLY A 24 -35.95 -5.76 14.57
C GLY A 24 -35.48 -6.66 15.71
N ALA A 25 -36.42 -7.29 16.42
CA ALA A 25 -36.11 -8.22 17.51
C ALA A 25 -35.44 -9.53 17.01
N VAL A 26 -35.79 -9.99 15.84
CA VAL A 26 -35.13 -11.17 15.21
C VAL A 26 -33.68 -10.81 14.81
N LEU A 27 -33.48 -9.67 14.15
CA LEU A 27 -32.16 -9.18 13.77
C LEU A 27 -31.25 -8.94 14.98
N GLU A 28 -31.80 -8.33 16.05
CA GLU A 28 -31.04 -8.13 17.29
C GLU A 28 -30.61 -9.46 17.91
N ARG A 29 -31.50 -10.45 18.00
CA ARG A 29 -31.16 -11.79 18.51
C ARG A 29 -30.13 -12.49 17.65
N ALA A 30 -30.20 -12.39 16.32
CA ALA A 30 -29.23 -12.93 15.41
C ALA A 30 -27.86 -12.26 15.60
N ALA A 31 -27.82 -10.92 15.66
CA ALA A 31 -26.59 -10.17 15.90
C ALA A 31 -25.92 -10.54 17.23
N LEU A 32 -26.72 -10.72 18.31
CA LEU A 32 -26.18 -11.13 19.59
C LEU A 32 -25.62 -12.57 19.57
N ARG A 33 -26.29 -13.50 18.89
CA ARG A 33 -25.78 -14.88 18.71
C ARG A 33 -24.46 -14.90 17.92
N LEU A 34 -24.34 -14.11 16.85
CA LEU A 34 -23.12 -13.97 16.09
C LEU A 34 -21.99 -13.36 16.94
N ALA A 35 -22.31 -12.37 17.75
CA ALA A 35 -21.35 -11.71 18.64
C ALA A 35 -20.84 -12.62 19.79
N ASP A 36 -21.53 -13.71 20.10
CA ASP A 36 -21.05 -14.73 21.05
C ASP A 36 -19.96 -15.63 20.43
N ARG A 37 -19.87 -15.72 19.08
CA ARG A 37 -18.88 -16.54 18.35
C ARG A 37 -18.05 -15.70 17.34
N PRO A 38 -17.32 -14.67 17.81
CA PRO A 38 -16.68 -13.71 16.91
C PRO A 38 -15.60 -14.34 16.02
N LEU A 39 -14.83 -15.31 16.52
CA LEU A 39 -13.79 -15.97 15.71
C LEU A 39 -14.40 -16.74 14.54
N THR A 40 -15.49 -17.48 14.75
CA THR A 40 -16.18 -18.18 13.65
C THR A 40 -16.65 -17.19 12.59
N VAL A 41 -17.24 -16.06 13.01
CA VAL A 41 -17.70 -15.05 12.04
C VAL A 41 -16.54 -14.41 11.29
N LEU A 42 -15.42 -14.11 11.95
CA LEU A 42 -14.23 -13.57 11.29
C LEU A 42 -13.64 -14.55 10.28
N VAL A 43 -13.57 -15.84 10.61
CA VAL A 43 -13.11 -16.88 9.66
C VAL A 43 -14.04 -16.95 8.45
N VAL A 44 -15.36 -16.91 8.65
CA VAL A 44 -16.33 -16.87 7.54
C VAL A 44 -16.15 -15.61 6.69
N LEU A 45 -15.95 -14.43 7.30
CA LEU A 45 -15.71 -13.19 6.57
C LEU A 45 -14.42 -13.23 5.76
N VAL A 46 -13.35 -13.85 6.28
CA VAL A 46 -12.11 -14.07 5.53
C VAL A 46 -12.36 -14.99 4.34
N ALA A 47 -13.09 -16.10 4.53
CA ALA A 47 -13.43 -17.01 3.43
C ALA A 47 -14.30 -16.33 2.36
N VAL A 48 -15.28 -15.53 2.77
CA VAL A 48 -16.12 -14.73 1.86
C VAL A 48 -15.27 -13.71 1.11
N HIS A 49 -14.34 -13.05 1.79
CA HIS A 49 -13.41 -12.11 1.15
C HIS A 49 -12.56 -12.81 0.09
N TRP A 50 -11.97 -13.97 0.40
CA TRP A 50 -11.19 -14.73 -0.57
C TRP A 50 -12.02 -15.19 -1.76
N LEU A 51 -13.24 -15.67 -1.52
CA LEU A 51 -14.14 -16.03 -2.61
C LEU A 51 -14.46 -14.84 -3.51
N ALA A 52 -14.75 -13.67 -2.90
CA ALA A 52 -15.01 -12.44 -3.65
C ALA A 52 -13.78 -12.00 -4.47
N LEU A 53 -12.57 -12.16 -3.93
CA LEU A 53 -11.32 -11.90 -4.66
C LEU A 53 -11.14 -12.82 -5.86
N VAL A 54 -11.43 -14.12 -5.72
CA VAL A 54 -11.36 -15.06 -6.83
C VAL A 54 -12.36 -14.69 -7.92
N VAL A 55 -13.61 -14.42 -7.56
CA VAL A 55 -14.63 -13.98 -8.53
C VAL A 55 -14.20 -12.70 -9.23
N TYR A 56 -13.70 -11.73 -8.47
CA TYR A 56 -13.20 -10.48 -9.02
C TYR A 56 -12.03 -10.71 -10.00
N ALA A 57 -11.02 -11.49 -9.62
CA ALA A 57 -9.87 -11.77 -10.47
C ALA A 57 -10.24 -12.54 -11.77
N LEU A 58 -11.33 -13.33 -11.74
CA LEU A 58 -11.82 -14.04 -12.93
C LEU A 58 -12.71 -13.18 -13.84
N THR A 59 -13.24 -12.06 -13.35
CA THR A 59 -14.23 -11.26 -14.08
C THR A 59 -13.71 -9.91 -14.56
N VAL A 60 -12.66 -9.39 -13.91
CA VAL A 60 -12.08 -8.09 -14.26
C VAL A 60 -10.90 -8.28 -15.20
N ARG A 61 -10.79 -7.38 -16.17
CA ARG A 61 -9.69 -7.37 -17.14
C ARG A 61 -8.36 -7.13 -16.45
N HIS A 62 -7.35 -7.93 -16.78
CA HIS A 62 -5.99 -7.80 -16.28
C HIS A 62 -4.98 -8.46 -17.24
N ASN A 63 -3.70 -8.18 -17.07
CA ASN A 63 -2.62 -8.80 -17.84
C ASN A 63 -2.07 -10.05 -17.12
N GLY A 64 -2.71 -11.19 -17.29
CA GLY A 64 -2.33 -12.44 -16.62
C GLY A 64 -2.53 -12.32 -15.10
N PHE A 65 -1.46 -12.51 -14.32
CA PHE A 65 -1.48 -12.31 -12.86
C PHE A 65 -1.27 -10.86 -12.44
N VAL A 66 -1.11 -9.95 -13.39
CA VAL A 66 -0.55 -8.62 -13.14
C VAL A 66 -1.66 -7.58 -13.16
N PHE A 67 -2.08 -7.14 -11.98
CA PHE A 67 -2.75 -5.84 -11.83
C PHE A 67 -1.69 -4.75 -11.72
N TYR A 68 -0.92 -4.55 -12.78
CA TYR A 68 0.19 -3.61 -12.82
C TYR A 68 -0.30 -2.17 -12.98
N GLN A 69 0.17 -1.28 -12.12
CA GLN A 69 -0.33 0.10 -12.06
C GLN A 69 0.78 1.15 -11.92
N GLY A 70 1.98 0.84 -12.33
CA GLY A 70 3.09 1.78 -12.33
C GLY A 70 4.40 1.23 -11.77
N GLY A 71 5.51 1.85 -12.15
CA GLY A 71 6.88 1.43 -11.93
C GLY A 71 7.31 1.24 -10.47
N ASP A 72 6.61 1.86 -9.51
CA ASP A 72 6.89 1.64 -8.09
C ASP A 72 6.90 0.14 -7.72
N GLN A 73 6.06 -0.67 -8.37
CA GLN A 73 5.98 -2.11 -8.10
C GLN A 73 7.25 -2.84 -8.52
N ILE A 74 7.81 -2.48 -9.68
CA ILE A 74 9.09 -3.01 -10.17
C ILE A 74 10.21 -2.60 -9.21
N ASN A 75 10.23 -1.35 -8.75
CA ASN A 75 11.22 -0.89 -7.78
C ASN A 75 11.22 -1.75 -6.51
N TYR A 76 10.05 -2.14 -5.98
CA TYR A 76 10.00 -2.97 -4.77
C TYR A 76 10.53 -4.38 -4.99
N SER A 77 10.13 -5.05 -6.09
CA SER A 77 10.59 -6.41 -6.40
C SER A 77 12.07 -6.46 -6.74
N THR A 78 12.54 -5.56 -7.61
CA THR A 78 13.97 -5.48 -7.98
C THR A 78 14.85 -5.15 -6.78
N ASN A 79 14.42 -4.22 -5.91
CA ASN A 79 15.15 -3.93 -4.68
C ASN A 79 15.19 -5.13 -3.73
N ALA A 80 14.10 -5.90 -3.64
CA ALA A 80 14.08 -7.11 -2.83
C ALA A 80 15.00 -8.20 -3.38
N TRP A 81 15.02 -8.38 -4.71
CA TRP A 81 15.90 -9.31 -5.39
C TRP A 81 17.37 -8.94 -5.21
N LEU A 82 17.75 -7.67 -5.45
CA LEU A 82 19.12 -7.20 -5.22
C LEU A 82 19.57 -7.38 -3.78
N LEU A 83 18.74 -6.96 -2.82
CA LEU A 83 19.07 -7.09 -1.41
C LEU A 83 19.17 -8.57 -0.98
N GLY A 84 18.35 -9.46 -1.55
CA GLY A 84 18.43 -10.90 -1.37
C GLY A 84 19.74 -11.51 -1.89
N ASN A 85 20.34 -10.89 -2.92
CA ASN A 85 21.65 -11.23 -3.46
C ASN A 85 22.80 -10.43 -2.80
N ALA A 86 22.56 -9.85 -1.62
CA ALA A 86 23.51 -9.03 -0.86
C ALA A 86 24.03 -7.81 -1.64
N GLN A 87 23.26 -7.29 -2.59
CA GLN A 87 23.54 -6.07 -3.33
C GLN A 87 22.67 -4.93 -2.80
N LEU A 88 23.27 -3.76 -2.65
CA LEU A 88 22.59 -2.56 -2.14
C LEU A 88 21.84 -1.87 -3.29
N PRO A 89 20.51 -1.85 -3.28
CA PRO A 89 19.76 -1.13 -4.31
C PRO A 89 19.69 0.38 -4.03
N PRO A 90 19.32 1.20 -5.03
CA PRO A 90 18.97 2.60 -4.84
C PRO A 90 17.83 2.77 -3.83
N ALA A 91 17.97 3.71 -2.90
CA ALA A 91 17.00 3.92 -1.82
C ALA A 91 15.91 4.94 -2.19
N VAL A 92 15.37 4.88 -3.40
CA VAL A 92 14.25 5.74 -3.85
C VAL A 92 13.01 5.50 -2.99
N ILE A 93 12.71 4.23 -2.71
CA ILE A 93 11.57 3.78 -1.90
C ILE A 93 11.98 3.48 -0.44
N GLY A 94 10.99 3.19 0.41
CA GLY A 94 11.25 2.72 1.77
C GLY A 94 11.70 1.25 1.81
N TYR A 95 12.50 0.87 2.82
CA TYR A 95 13.03 -0.50 2.94
C TYR A 95 12.00 -1.52 3.44
N GLY A 96 10.97 -1.07 4.17
CA GLY A 96 10.10 -2.00 4.91
C GLY A 96 9.37 -3.01 4.03
N TRP A 97 8.85 -2.59 2.87
CA TRP A 97 8.21 -3.51 1.93
C TRP A 97 9.23 -4.41 1.24
N VAL A 98 10.38 -3.87 0.87
CA VAL A 98 11.52 -4.63 0.31
C VAL A 98 11.91 -5.79 1.23
N VAL A 99 12.04 -5.53 2.53
CA VAL A 99 12.41 -6.56 3.52
C VAL A 99 11.32 -7.63 3.70
N LEU A 100 10.05 -7.26 3.63
CA LEU A 100 8.96 -8.24 3.67
C LEU A 100 8.93 -9.14 2.42
N LEU A 101 9.44 -8.66 1.30
CA LEU A 101 9.54 -9.43 0.06
C LEU A 101 10.81 -10.31 -0.02
N LEU A 102 11.85 -10.05 0.80
CA LEU A 102 13.10 -10.83 0.78
C LEU A 102 12.92 -12.36 0.81
N PRO A 103 12.05 -12.94 1.66
CA PRO A 103 11.90 -14.40 1.71
C PRO A 103 11.41 -15.01 0.39
N PHE A 104 10.78 -14.21 -0.46
CA PHE A 104 10.25 -14.66 -1.75
C PHE A 104 11.29 -14.63 -2.87
N GLY A 105 12.44 -13.98 -2.66
CA GLY A 105 13.55 -13.97 -3.61
C GLY A 105 14.14 -15.35 -3.93
N TRP A 106 13.87 -16.36 -3.09
CA TRP A 106 14.23 -17.75 -3.35
C TRP A 106 13.22 -18.48 -4.26
N LEU A 107 12.03 -17.90 -4.47
CA LEU A 107 10.92 -18.48 -5.24
C LEU A 107 10.66 -17.71 -6.53
N ALA A 108 11.18 -16.50 -6.63
CA ALA A 108 10.99 -15.58 -7.74
C ALA A 108 12.30 -15.34 -8.49
N GLU A 109 12.19 -15.09 -9.78
CA GLU A 109 13.28 -14.61 -10.62
C GLU A 109 13.53 -13.11 -10.37
N SER A 110 14.41 -12.48 -11.17
CA SER A 110 14.74 -11.07 -11.02
C SER A 110 13.58 -10.11 -11.35
N ASP A 111 12.65 -10.55 -12.20
CA ASP A 111 11.57 -9.69 -12.70
C ASP A 111 10.38 -9.55 -11.73
N TYR A 112 9.66 -8.47 -11.92
CA TYR A 112 8.49 -8.12 -11.10
C TYR A 112 7.36 -9.16 -11.17
N VAL A 113 7.11 -9.74 -12.35
CA VAL A 113 5.95 -10.61 -12.56
C VAL A 113 6.10 -11.91 -11.76
N SER A 114 7.32 -12.44 -11.67
CA SER A 114 7.63 -13.63 -10.87
C SER A 114 7.44 -13.40 -9.36
N TYR A 115 7.60 -12.16 -8.86
CA TYR A 115 7.35 -11.81 -7.47
C TYR A 115 5.85 -11.67 -7.14
N LEU A 116 5.02 -11.39 -8.14
CA LEU A 116 3.65 -10.97 -7.91
C LEU A 116 2.77 -12.03 -7.20
N PRO A 117 2.84 -13.34 -7.53
CA PRO A 117 2.04 -14.36 -6.83
C PRO A 117 2.35 -14.42 -5.34
N ALA A 118 3.63 -14.36 -4.96
CA ALA A 118 4.05 -14.38 -3.56
C ALA A 118 3.65 -13.09 -2.83
N THR A 119 3.76 -11.94 -3.50
CA THR A 119 3.34 -10.63 -3.00
C THR A 119 1.84 -10.59 -2.74
N MET A 120 1.02 -11.06 -3.70
CA MET A 120 -0.43 -11.16 -3.54
C MET A 120 -0.79 -12.18 -2.44
N GLY A 121 -0.07 -13.31 -2.37
CA GLY A 121 -0.24 -14.29 -1.31
C GLY A 121 -0.02 -13.67 0.08
N LEU A 122 1.04 -12.91 0.28
CA LEU A 122 1.30 -12.18 1.52
C LEU A 122 0.18 -11.18 1.85
N ASN A 123 -0.23 -10.37 0.87
CA ASN A 123 -1.28 -9.37 1.06
C ASN A 123 -2.62 -10.01 1.40
N VAL A 124 -3.06 -11.01 0.62
CA VAL A 124 -4.40 -11.59 0.70
C VAL A 124 -4.53 -12.62 1.81
N LEU A 125 -3.51 -13.49 1.98
CA LEU A 125 -3.61 -14.60 2.95
C LEU A 125 -3.13 -14.21 4.35
N VAL A 126 -2.30 -13.17 4.48
CA VAL A 126 -1.73 -12.76 5.78
C VAL A 126 -2.20 -11.36 6.18
N LEU A 127 -1.92 -10.35 5.38
CA LEU A 127 -2.16 -8.96 5.77
C LEU A 127 -3.64 -8.59 5.80
N ALA A 128 -4.45 -9.06 4.85
CA ALA A 128 -5.89 -8.79 4.83
C ALA A 128 -6.63 -9.39 6.03
N PRO A 129 -6.41 -10.67 6.44
CA PRO A 129 -6.96 -11.21 7.68
C PRO A 129 -6.51 -10.46 8.95
N ILE A 130 -5.23 -10.04 9.01
CA ILE A 130 -4.72 -9.22 10.12
C ILE A 130 -5.44 -7.87 10.17
N ALA A 131 -5.58 -7.19 9.02
CA ALA A 131 -6.30 -5.93 8.92
C ALA A 131 -7.75 -6.07 9.37
N LEU A 132 -8.46 -7.12 8.91
CA LEU A 132 -9.83 -7.42 9.32
C LEU A 132 -9.94 -7.65 10.84
N ALA A 133 -9.01 -8.40 11.42
CA ALA A 133 -8.98 -8.64 12.86
C ALA A 133 -8.73 -7.34 13.65
N CYS A 134 -7.87 -6.45 13.16
CA CYS A 134 -7.62 -5.14 13.77
C CYS A 134 -8.85 -4.23 13.67
N VAL A 135 -9.53 -4.19 12.52
CA VAL A 135 -10.79 -3.44 12.33
C VAL A 135 -11.84 -3.92 13.32
N TYR A 136 -12.04 -5.25 13.40
CA TYR A 136 -12.94 -5.86 14.39
C TYR A 136 -12.58 -5.45 15.81
N ALA A 137 -11.31 -5.57 16.18
CA ALA A 137 -10.84 -5.29 17.55
C ALA A 137 -11.01 -3.82 17.94
N LEU A 138 -10.65 -2.89 17.04
CA LEU A 138 -10.81 -1.45 17.25
C LEU A 138 -12.29 -1.04 17.35
N ALA A 139 -13.14 -1.51 16.43
CA ALA A 139 -14.57 -1.25 16.47
C ALA A 139 -15.23 -1.88 17.70
N SER A 140 -14.82 -3.10 18.10
CA SER A 140 -15.30 -3.75 19.34
C SER A 140 -14.92 -2.93 20.58
N ARG A 141 -13.78 -2.28 20.57
CA ARG A 141 -13.38 -1.39 21.67
C ARG A 141 -14.23 -0.11 21.73
N ILE A 142 -14.69 0.38 20.57
CA ILE A 142 -15.58 1.55 20.50
C ILE A 142 -16.98 1.22 20.98
N GLY A 143 -17.59 0.14 20.47
CA GLY A 143 -19.03 -0.13 20.68
C GLY A 143 -19.40 -1.58 20.95
N GLY A 144 -18.46 -2.44 21.40
CA GLY A 144 -18.71 -3.84 21.70
C GLY A 144 -18.63 -4.75 20.48
N ARG A 145 -18.69 -6.07 20.70
CA ARG A 145 -18.49 -7.10 19.67
C ARG A 145 -19.48 -6.99 18.49
N VAL A 146 -20.70 -6.51 18.72
CA VAL A 146 -21.68 -6.29 17.64
C VAL A 146 -21.19 -5.23 16.66
N LEU A 147 -20.70 -4.08 17.18
CA LEU A 147 -20.09 -3.05 16.33
C LEU A 147 -18.83 -3.57 15.65
N GLY A 148 -18.04 -4.39 16.33
CA GLY A 148 -16.87 -5.04 15.75
C GLY A 148 -17.21 -5.89 14.54
N LEU A 149 -18.23 -6.76 14.64
CA LEU A 149 -18.67 -7.60 13.52
C LEU A 149 -19.32 -6.79 12.40
N TRP A 150 -20.08 -5.75 12.75
CA TRP A 150 -20.64 -4.81 11.78
C TRP A 150 -19.53 -4.12 10.97
N ALA A 151 -18.52 -3.58 11.65
CA ALA A 151 -17.37 -2.96 10.98
C ALA A 151 -16.57 -3.96 10.13
N ALA A 152 -16.33 -5.18 10.65
CA ALA A 152 -15.64 -6.22 9.89
C ALA A 152 -16.41 -6.65 8.62
N GLY A 153 -17.73 -6.81 8.73
CA GLY A 153 -18.58 -7.12 7.57
C GLY A 153 -18.59 -6.00 6.52
N LEU A 154 -18.70 -4.75 6.98
CA LEU A 154 -18.59 -3.59 6.09
C LEU A 154 -17.21 -3.49 5.44
N TRP A 155 -16.13 -3.77 6.18
CA TRP A 155 -14.76 -3.73 5.63
C TRP A 155 -14.60 -4.66 4.45
N VAL A 156 -15.16 -5.87 4.52
CA VAL A 156 -15.14 -6.83 3.42
C VAL A 156 -16.06 -6.39 2.27
N ALA A 157 -17.23 -5.87 2.59
CA ALA A 157 -18.27 -5.58 1.59
C ALA A 157 -18.09 -4.22 0.89
N ALA A 158 -17.58 -3.18 1.60
CA ALA A 158 -17.57 -1.80 1.11
C ALA A 158 -16.86 -1.62 -0.23
N PRO A 159 -15.69 -2.23 -0.53
CA PRO A 159 -15.04 -2.08 -1.81
C PRO A 159 -15.93 -2.51 -2.98
N TYR A 160 -16.64 -3.61 -2.84
CA TYR A 160 -17.54 -4.14 -3.87
C TYR A 160 -18.86 -3.38 -3.93
N LEU A 161 -19.40 -3.00 -2.78
CA LEU A 161 -20.63 -2.18 -2.71
C LEU A 161 -20.44 -0.78 -3.31
N ALA A 162 -19.22 -0.28 -3.38
CA ALA A 162 -18.92 1.00 -4.00
C ALA A 162 -19.04 0.95 -5.53
N ILE A 163 -18.86 -0.21 -6.18
CA ILE A 163 -18.86 -0.35 -7.63
C ILE A 163 -20.06 0.33 -8.31
N PRO A 164 -21.33 0.04 -7.94
CA PRO A 164 -22.50 0.60 -8.62
C PRO A 164 -22.70 2.11 -8.35
N PHE A 165 -21.93 2.72 -7.44
CA PHE A 165 -22.05 4.13 -7.13
C PHE A 165 -21.14 5.03 -7.94
N PHE A 166 -20.19 4.46 -8.70
CA PHE A 166 -19.37 5.19 -9.64
C PHE A 166 -20.12 5.39 -10.96
N ARG A 167 -19.96 6.57 -11.55
CA ARG A 167 -20.48 6.86 -12.89
C ARG A 167 -19.73 6.07 -13.94
N GLU A 168 -20.35 5.89 -15.10
CA GLU A 168 -19.84 5.10 -16.22
C GLU A 168 -18.42 5.53 -16.62
N ASP A 169 -18.17 6.83 -16.72
CA ASP A 169 -16.87 7.42 -17.09
C ASP A 169 -15.72 7.09 -16.11
N TYR A 170 -16.04 6.76 -14.87
CA TYR A 170 -15.05 6.44 -13.83
C TYR A 170 -15.12 4.99 -13.33
N HIS A 171 -16.15 4.26 -13.72
CA HIS A 171 -16.42 2.90 -13.26
C HIS A 171 -15.27 1.95 -13.60
N GLU A 172 -14.81 1.94 -14.85
CA GLU A 172 -13.72 1.12 -15.33
C GLU A 172 -12.42 1.42 -14.55
N ARG A 173 -12.08 2.70 -14.38
CA ARG A 173 -10.91 3.12 -13.61
C ARG A 173 -10.99 2.69 -12.15
N TYR A 174 -12.16 2.77 -11.54
CA TYR A 174 -12.33 2.26 -10.17
C TYR A 174 -12.12 0.76 -10.10
N VAL A 175 -12.77 0.01 -10.97
CA VAL A 175 -12.76 -1.46 -10.97
C VAL A 175 -11.39 -1.99 -11.38
N GLU A 176 -10.76 -1.46 -12.41
CA GLU A 176 -9.55 -2.05 -12.98
C GLU A 176 -8.24 -1.51 -12.37
N GLN A 177 -8.23 -0.29 -11.83
CA GLN A 177 -7.01 0.30 -11.26
C GLN A 177 -7.04 0.37 -9.74
N PHE A 178 -8.16 0.83 -9.18
CA PHE A 178 -8.21 1.24 -7.80
C PHE A 178 -8.57 0.10 -6.85
N LEU A 179 -9.57 -0.67 -7.23
CA LEU A 179 -10.04 -1.80 -6.45
C LEU A 179 -8.96 -2.89 -6.26
N PRO A 180 -8.14 -3.26 -7.27
CA PRO A 180 -7.02 -4.19 -7.07
C PRO A 180 -6.04 -3.74 -5.98
N GLN A 181 -5.71 -2.44 -5.93
CA GLN A 181 -4.83 -1.88 -4.89
C GLN A 181 -5.46 -2.02 -3.51
N ALA A 182 -6.73 -1.63 -3.37
CA ALA A 182 -7.45 -1.69 -2.10
C ALA A 182 -7.59 -3.14 -1.58
N LEU A 183 -7.69 -4.11 -2.50
CA LEU A 183 -7.82 -5.53 -2.20
C LEU A 183 -6.48 -6.25 -2.00
N GLY A 184 -5.33 -5.57 -2.19
CA GLY A 184 -4.00 -6.16 -2.04
C GLY A 184 -3.56 -7.03 -3.22
N LEU A 185 -4.16 -6.85 -4.41
CA LEU A 185 -3.84 -7.59 -5.64
C LEU A 185 -2.72 -6.94 -6.47
N THR A 186 -1.98 -6.01 -5.90
CA THR A 186 -0.86 -5.32 -6.55
C THR A 186 0.42 -5.44 -5.73
N GLY A 187 1.57 -5.20 -6.35
CA GLY A 187 2.86 -5.12 -5.67
C GLY A 187 3.13 -3.82 -4.91
N LEU A 188 2.15 -2.89 -4.89
CA LEU A 188 2.28 -1.58 -4.25
C LEU A 188 2.39 -1.67 -2.72
N ALA A 189 3.13 -0.75 -2.14
CA ALA A 189 3.36 -0.67 -0.69
C ALA A 189 2.18 -0.11 0.12
N ASP A 190 1.12 0.36 -0.55
CA ASP A 190 -0.01 1.05 0.10
C ASP A 190 -0.83 0.11 0.98
N HIS A 191 -1.18 -1.08 0.49
CA HIS A 191 -1.92 -2.10 1.25
C HIS A 191 -1.14 -2.63 2.46
N PRO A 192 0.12 -3.09 2.35
CA PRO A 192 0.90 -3.52 3.50
C PRO A 192 1.13 -2.40 4.52
N SER A 193 1.35 -1.16 4.08
CA SER A 193 1.49 -0.04 5.02
C SER A 193 0.21 0.24 5.78
N MET A 194 -0.95 0.18 5.13
CA MET A 194 -2.27 0.30 5.77
C MET A 194 -2.49 -0.78 6.84
N ALA A 195 -2.14 -2.04 6.54
CA ALA A 195 -2.24 -3.14 7.50
C ALA A 195 -1.33 -2.91 8.71
N CYS A 196 -0.09 -2.46 8.52
CA CYS A 196 0.83 -2.12 9.60
C CYS A 196 0.31 -0.96 10.47
N LEU A 197 -0.30 0.06 9.88
CA LEU A 197 -0.91 1.16 10.63
C LEU A 197 -2.12 0.71 11.45
N LEU A 198 -2.92 -0.21 10.94
CA LEU A 198 -4.00 -0.83 11.72
C LEU A 198 -3.49 -1.59 12.93
N VAL A 199 -2.42 -2.38 12.76
CA VAL A 199 -1.75 -3.06 13.88
C VAL A 199 -1.21 -2.05 14.90
N ALA A 200 -0.55 -0.98 14.43
CA ALA A 200 -0.04 0.08 15.29
C ALA A 200 -1.16 0.77 16.08
N ALA A 201 -2.28 1.11 15.43
CA ALA A 201 -3.44 1.71 16.08
C ALA A 201 -4.07 0.78 17.13
N TRP A 202 -4.25 -0.50 16.78
CA TRP A 202 -4.77 -1.50 17.71
C TRP A 202 -3.87 -1.67 18.94
N LEU A 203 -2.55 -1.77 18.75
CA LEU A 203 -1.59 -1.88 19.84
C LEU A 203 -1.54 -0.61 20.70
N ALA A 204 -1.65 0.58 20.10
CA ALA A 204 -1.69 1.85 20.84
C ALA A 204 -2.93 1.94 21.74
N VAL A 205 -4.10 1.55 21.22
CA VAL A 205 -5.34 1.49 22.01
C VAL A 205 -5.22 0.45 23.12
N ARG A 206 -4.63 -0.69 22.83
CA ARG A 206 -4.37 -1.75 23.81
C ARG A 206 -3.41 -1.31 24.92
N ALA A 207 -2.35 -0.56 24.55
CA ALA A 207 -1.43 0.04 25.52
C ALA A 207 -2.15 1.03 26.45
N LEU A 208 -3.05 1.84 25.89
CA LEU A 208 -3.86 2.77 26.68
C LEU A 208 -4.74 2.04 27.70
N ASP A 209 -5.42 0.97 27.28
CA ASP A 209 -6.34 0.23 28.13
C ASP A 209 -5.63 -0.58 29.22
N ALA A 210 -4.51 -1.21 28.87
CA ALA A 210 -3.70 -2.00 29.82
C ALA A 210 -2.80 -1.15 30.71
N GLY A 211 -2.45 0.06 30.25
CA GLY A 211 -1.40 0.87 30.88
C GLY A 211 0.00 0.24 30.75
N ASP A 212 0.21 -0.59 29.70
CA ASP A 212 1.38 -1.45 29.54
C ASP A 212 2.37 -0.89 28.54
N TRP A 213 3.63 -0.85 28.96
CA TRP A 213 4.73 -0.33 28.13
C TRP A 213 5.08 -1.22 26.95
N SER A 214 4.92 -2.55 27.04
CA SER A 214 5.25 -3.49 25.97
C SER A 214 4.32 -3.29 24.77
N ASN A 215 3.00 -3.13 25.02
CA ASN A 215 2.05 -2.79 23.97
C ASN A 215 2.37 -1.42 23.33
N ALA A 216 2.81 -0.43 24.13
CA ALA A 216 3.19 0.88 23.59
C ALA A 216 4.45 0.80 22.72
N ALA A 217 5.47 0.05 23.16
CA ALA A 217 6.68 -0.16 22.36
C ALA A 217 6.39 -0.90 21.05
N LEU A 218 5.56 -1.95 21.08
CA LEU A 218 5.14 -2.65 19.86
C LEU A 218 4.31 -1.76 18.93
N ALA A 219 3.46 -0.89 19.49
CA ALA A 219 2.70 0.08 18.69
C ALA A 219 3.64 1.05 17.98
N GLY A 220 4.67 1.54 18.68
CA GLY A 220 5.72 2.37 18.11
C GLY A 220 6.51 1.64 17.02
N LEU A 221 6.91 0.39 17.28
CA LEU A 221 7.64 -0.45 16.31
C LEU A 221 6.81 -0.67 15.03
N ALA A 222 5.52 -1.01 15.17
CA ALA A 222 4.64 -1.19 14.02
C ALA A 222 4.42 0.11 13.23
N ALA A 223 4.28 1.25 13.93
CA ALA A 223 4.17 2.56 13.29
C ALA A 223 5.47 2.95 12.57
N GLY A 224 6.63 2.75 13.21
CA GLY A 224 7.93 2.99 12.60
C GLY A 224 8.19 2.11 11.39
N PHE A 225 7.78 0.84 11.45
CA PHE A 225 7.89 -0.07 10.32
C PHE A 225 6.94 0.33 9.18
N ALA A 226 5.72 0.80 9.46
CA ALA A 226 4.85 1.38 8.44
C ALA A 226 5.47 2.61 7.77
N VAL A 227 6.19 3.47 8.53
CA VAL A 227 6.98 4.58 7.97
C VAL A 227 8.13 4.06 7.12
N ALA A 228 8.78 2.97 7.53
CA ALA A 228 9.83 2.32 6.75
C ALA A 228 9.31 1.70 5.44
N ILE A 229 8.05 1.23 5.39
CA ILE A 229 7.37 0.83 4.15
C ILE A 229 7.14 2.05 3.26
N LYS A 230 6.48 3.08 3.79
CA LYS A 230 6.13 4.30 3.06
C LYS A 230 6.33 5.51 3.97
N PRO A 231 7.35 6.35 3.72
CA PRO A 231 7.70 7.46 4.64
C PRO A 231 6.54 8.41 4.95
N SER A 232 5.61 8.62 4.02
CA SER A 232 4.41 9.44 4.25
C SER A 232 3.50 8.94 5.39
N ASN A 233 3.68 7.70 5.84
CA ASN A 233 2.96 7.17 7.00
C ASN A 233 3.33 7.84 8.34
N MET A 234 4.34 8.73 8.37
CA MET A 234 4.55 9.62 9.51
C MET A 234 3.30 10.43 9.88
N LEU A 235 2.44 10.73 8.93
CA LEU A 235 1.17 11.43 9.15
C LEU A 235 0.23 10.68 10.12
N PHE A 236 0.35 9.36 10.18
CA PHE A 236 -0.37 8.54 11.16
C PHE A 236 -0.12 8.96 12.60
N LEU A 237 1.09 9.47 12.91
CA LEU A 237 1.48 9.81 14.28
C LEU A 237 0.58 10.86 14.92
N ALA A 238 -0.13 11.68 14.13
CA ALA A 238 -1.15 12.60 14.63
C ALA A 238 -2.23 11.88 15.45
N GLY A 239 -2.60 10.66 15.06
CA GLY A 239 -3.58 9.85 15.79
C GLY A 239 -3.09 9.43 17.18
N PRO A 240 -2.01 8.64 17.32
CA PRO A 240 -1.45 8.24 18.61
C PRO A 240 -1.07 9.40 19.53
N VAL A 241 -0.57 10.50 18.97
CA VAL A 241 -0.28 11.72 19.76
C VAL A 241 -1.56 12.25 20.40
N LEU A 242 -2.64 12.43 19.63
CA LEU A 242 -3.92 12.86 20.18
C LEU A 242 -4.51 11.82 21.16
N LEU A 243 -4.33 10.53 20.89
CA LEU A 243 -4.76 9.47 21.81
C LEU A 243 -4.13 9.63 23.19
N VAL A 244 -2.80 9.78 23.24
CA VAL A 244 -2.03 9.89 24.49
C VAL A 244 -2.35 11.20 25.23
N LEU A 245 -2.44 12.31 24.50
CA LEU A 245 -2.71 13.64 25.07
C LEU A 245 -4.13 13.71 25.67
N LEU A 246 -5.15 13.33 24.90
CA LEU A 246 -6.54 13.37 25.34
C LEU A 246 -6.85 12.36 26.45
N ALA A 247 -6.13 11.23 26.48
CA ALA A 247 -6.21 10.25 27.55
C ALA A 247 -5.39 10.65 28.79
N ARG A 248 -4.58 11.71 28.70
CA ARG A 248 -3.64 12.14 29.76
C ARG A 248 -2.67 11.02 30.19
N ARG A 249 -2.26 10.14 29.27
CA ARG A 249 -1.38 9.00 29.51
C ARG A 249 0.03 9.23 28.92
N ILE A 250 0.61 10.41 29.17
CA ILE A 250 1.90 10.85 28.58
C ILE A 250 3.05 9.85 28.85
N ARG A 251 2.98 9.09 29.95
CA ARG A 251 3.97 8.03 30.27
C ARG A 251 4.09 6.95 29.20
N LEU A 252 3.05 6.74 28.37
CA LEU A 252 3.09 5.78 27.27
C LEU A 252 3.81 6.34 26.03
N ALA A 253 4.04 7.65 25.95
CA ALA A 253 4.73 8.28 24.83
C ALA A 253 6.20 7.83 24.75
N LEU A 254 6.89 7.68 25.89
CA LEU A 254 8.28 7.24 25.91
C LEU A 254 8.51 5.83 25.34
N PRO A 255 7.82 4.76 25.82
CA PRO A 255 7.97 3.45 25.23
C PRO A 255 7.47 3.38 23.78
N TYR A 256 6.45 4.16 23.40
CA TYR A 256 6.02 4.28 22.01
C TYR A 256 7.15 4.88 21.13
N ALA A 257 7.78 5.97 21.57
CA ALA A 257 8.90 6.58 20.86
C ALA A 257 10.12 5.64 20.79
N ALA A 258 10.41 4.92 21.88
CA ALA A 258 11.49 3.93 21.92
C ALA A 258 11.26 2.79 20.91
N GLY A 259 10.01 2.35 20.70
CA GLY A 259 9.67 1.37 19.66
C GLY A 259 9.71 1.96 18.25
N LEU A 260 9.32 3.21 18.08
CA LEU A 260 9.30 3.92 16.79
C LEU A 260 10.72 4.15 16.23
N LEU A 261 11.66 4.47 17.11
CA LEU A 261 13.01 4.91 16.74
C LEU A 261 13.83 3.89 15.94
N PRO A 262 13.91 2.59 16.28
CA PRO A 262 14.74 1.63 15.54
C PRO A 262 14.41 1.53 14.04
N PRO A 263 13.15 1.36 13.60
CA PRO A 263 12.84 1.36 12.17
C PRO A 263 13.17 2.69 11.46
N LEU A 264 13.05 3.82 12.16
CA LEU A 264 13.44 5.13 11.59
C LEU A 264 14.95 5.25 11.42
N LEU A 265 15.76 4.74 12.37
CA LEU A 265 17.22 4.71 12.24
C LEU A 265 17.66 3.78 11.11
N ILE A 266 16.99 2.64 10.93
CA ILE A 266 17.25 1.75 9.79
C ILE A 266 16.85 2.43 8.48
N LEU A 267 15.75 3.18 8.45
CA LEU A 267 15.37 3.96 7.28
C LEU A 267 16.40 5.05 6.95
N LEU A 268 16.96 5.70 7.97
CA LEU A 268 18.06 6.64 7.80
C LEU A 268 19.29 5.94 7.18
N LEU A 269 19.71 4.79 7.72
CA LEU A 269 20.81 4.01 7.18
C LEU A 269 20.54 3.60 5.73
N TRP A 270 19.34 3.09 5.43
CA TRP A 270 18.90 2.74 4.09
C TRP A 270 19.03 3.90 3.11
N LYS A 271 18.55 5.08 3.49
CA LYS A 271 18.60 6.28 2.64
C LYS A 271 20.03 6.78 2.43
N VAL A 272 20.82 6.83 3.47
CA VAL A 272 22.22 7.30 3.39
C VAL A 272 23.06 6.36 2.52
N ARG A 273 22.96 5.04 2.71
CA ARG A 273 23.72 4.06 1.91
C ARG A 273 23.26 3.99 0.46
N GLY A 274 21.97 4.09 0.22
CA GLY A 274 21.36 3.98 -1.09
C GLY A 274 21.16 5.32 -1.81
N LEU A 275 21.76 6.42 -1.35
CA LEU A 275 21.63 7.76 -1.92
C LEU A 275 20.19 8.25 -2.08
N GLY A 276 19.28 7.82 -1.20
CA GLY A 276 17.90 8.27 -1.18
C GLY A 276 17.69 9.43 -0.21
N ASP A 277 16.67 10.24 -0.47
CA ASP A 277 16.27 11.34 0.41
C ASP A 277 15.43 10.86 1.58
N LEU A 278 15.69 11.38 2.77
CA LEU A 278 14.77 11.24 3.89
C LEU A 278 13.54 12.14 3.71
N PRO A 279 12.37 11.73 4.24
CA PRO A 279 11.13 12.47 4.04
C PRO A 279 11.14 13.94 4.49
N VAL A 280 11.94 14.29 5.48
CA VAL A 280 12.00 15.65 6.08
C VAL A 280 13.37 16.28 5.89
N PHE A 281 14.38 15.47 5.55
CA PHE A 281 15.75 15.93 5.39
C PHE A 281 16.16 15.73 3.94
N ALA A 282 16.32 16.81 3.19
CA ALA A 282 17.02 16.78 1.92
C ALA A 282 18.51 16.84 2.23
N PHE A 283 19.24 15.80 1.82
CA PHE A 283 20.70 15.87 1.78
C PHE A 283 21.06 16.66 0.54
N GLU A 284 21.79 17.73 0.70
CA GLU A 284 22.31 18.48 -0.43
C GLU A 284 23.33 17.60 -1.15
N GLN A 285 22.85 16.91 -2.17
CA GLN A 285 23.74 16.25 -3.14
C GLN A 285 24.41 17.39 -3.89
N THR A 286 25.64 17.69 -3.54
CA THR A 286 26.47 18.57 -4.35
C THR A 286 26.65 17.86 -5.70
N ARG A 287 25.84 18.24 -6.68
CA ARG A 287 26.02 17.83 -8.07
C ARG A 287 27.31 18.43 -8.54
N LEU A 288 28.38 17.69 -8.46
CA LEU A 288 29.60 18.06 -9.14
C LEU A 288 29.45 17.75 -10.61
N ALA A 289 29.64 18.76 -11.43
CA ALA A 289 29.96 18.59 -12.82
C ALA A 289 31.22 17.68 -12.92
N ALA A 290 31.05 16.52 -13.55
CA ALA A 290 32.11 15.59 -13.98
C ALA A 290 33.15 15.16 -12.93
N GLY A 291 32.71 14.87 -11.69
CA GLY A 291 33.61 14.32 -10.68
C GLY A 291 32.87 14.22 -9.35
N ALA A 292 32.48 13.01 -9.00
CA ALA A 292 31.66 12.75 -7.84
C ALA A 292 32.31 13.20 -6.55
N THR A 293 31.56 13.88 -5.70
CA THR A 293 31.87 13.98 -4.28
C THR A 293 30.76 13.41 -3.45
N LEU A 294 31.16 12.76 -2.36
CA LEU A 294 30.32 12.27 -1.29
C LEU A 294 29.38 13.36 -0.79
N PRO A 295 28.12 13.01 -0.38
CA PRO A 295 27.25 13.96 0.26
C PRO A 295 27.95 14.57 1.48
N SER A 296 27.98 15.89 1.57
CA SER A 296 28.52 16.57 2.74
C SER A 296 27.70 16.18 3.96
N PRO A 297 28.27 15.57 5.00
CA PRO A 297 27.53 15.19 6.19
C PRO A 297 26.94 16.39 6.96
N LEU A 298 27.23 17.61 6.53
CA LEU A 298 26.76 18.87 7.14
C LEU A 298 25.74 19.62 6.25
N GLY A 299 25.46 19.15 5.03
CA GLY A 299 24.49 19.78 4.12
C GLY A 299 23.09 19.18 4.26
N VAL A 300 22.55 19.09 5.48
CA VAL A 300 21.17 18.65 5.71
C VAL A 300 20.26 19.87 5.70
N SER A 301 19.49 20.07 4.64
CA SER A 301 18.39 21.02 4.64
C SER A 301 17.10 20.32 5.08
N VAL A 302 16.32 21.02 5.91
CA VAL A 302 14.98 20.55 6.31
C VAL A 302 13.98 21.11 5.31
N ASP A 303 13.59 20.31 4.32
CA ASP A 303 12.58 20.70 3.33
C ASP A 303 11.22 20.10 3.68
N ILE A 304 10.50 20.79 4.57
CA ILE A 304 9.11 20.43 4.89
C ILE A 304 8.19 20.72 3.70
N GLY A 305 8.50 21.73 2.88
CA GLY A 305 7.69 22.14 1.73
C GLY A 305 7.50 21.01 0.71
N ARG A 306 8.51 20.19 0.48
CA ARG A 306 8.44 19.00 -0.40
C ARG A 306 7.33 18.02 -0.03
N TYR A 307 6.96 17.96 1.25
CA TYR A 307 5.97 17.00 1.76
C TYR A 307 4.65 17.63 2.17
N VAL A 308 4.63 18.94 2.36
CA VAL A 308 3.48 19.72 2.80
C VAL A 308 3.19 20.80 1.75
N ASP A 309 2.96 20.36 0.52
CA ASP A 309 2.44 21.22 -0.55
C ASP A 309 0.91 21.28 -0.39
N LEU A 310 0.44 22.37 0.23
CA LEU A 310 -0.98 22.58 0.54
C LEU A 310 -1.65 23.38 -0.58
N ASP A 311 -1.98 22.72 -1.68
CA ASP A 311 -2.79 23.30 -2.75
C ASP A 311 -4.29 23.11 -2.47
N TRP A 312 -4.91 24.12 -1.88
CA TRP A 312 -6.35 24.12 -1.60
C TRP A 312 -7.20 24.20 -2.87
N THR A 313 -6.66 24.67 -3.99
CA THR A 313 -7.35 24.69 -5.28
C THR A 313 -7.49 23.28 -5.80
N ASN A 314 -6.40 22.50 -5.79
CA ASN A 314 -6.42 21.08 -6.14
C ASN A 314 -7.35 20.27 -5.21
N PHE A 315 -7.32 20.56 -3.89
CA PHE A 315 -8.23 19.91 -2.95
C PHE A 315 -9.70 20.14 -3.29
N ARG A 316 -10.08 21.41 -3.63
CA ARG A 316 -11.44 21.74 -4.04
C ARG A 316 -11.83 21.03 -5.34
N SER A 317 -10.91 20.97 -6.30
CA SER A 317 -11.08 20.24 -7.55
C SER A 317 -11.34 18.75 -7.28
N ASN A 318 -10.50 18.11 -6.44
CA ASN A 318 -10.70 16.72 -6.05
C ASN A 318 -12.07 16.48 -5.40
N MET A 319 -12.52 17.39 -4.54
CA MET A 319 -13.85 17.28 -3.93
C MET A 319 -14.98 17.49 -4.94
N ALA A 320 -14.77 18.28 -6.00
CA ALA A 320 -15.72 18.44 -7.09
C ALA A 320 -15.77 17.17 -7.96
N HIS A 321 -14.64 16.64 -8.40
CA HIS A 321 -14.55 15.41 -9.17
C HIS A 321 -15.12 14.20 -8.42
N LEU A 322 -14.90 14.08 -7.10
CA LEU A 322 -15.57 13.05 -6.30
C LEU A 322 -17.10 13.13 -6.38
N ARG A 323 -17.67 14.35 -6.44
CA ARG A 323 -19.13 14.52 -6.58
C ARG A 323 -19.61 14.24 -8.00
N GLU A 324 -18.76 14.43 -8.97
CA GLU A 324 -19.03 14.14 -10.37
C GLU A 324 -19.00 12.64 -10.64
N PHE A 325 -17.94 11.96 -10.20
CA PHE A 325 -17.71 10.54 -10.50
C PHE A 325 -18.44 9.58 -9.55
N PHE A 326 -18.79 10.05 -8.37
CA PHE A 326 -19.44 9.23 -7.35
C PHE A 326 -20.73 9.90 -6.85
N TRP A 327 -21.86 9.42 -7.29
CA TRP A 327 -23.16 10.09 -7.07
C TRP A 327 -23.54 10.30 -5.61
N SER A 328 -23.05 9.47 -4.65
CA SER A 328 -23.29 9.64 -3.21
C SER A 328 -22.12 10.32 -2.46
N ALA A 329 -21.16 10.95 -3.16
CA ALA A 329 -19.96 11.53 -2.56
C ALA A 329 -20.25 12.54 -1.45
N ARG A 330 -21.33 13.32 -1.55
CA ARG A 330 -21.72 14.27 -0.49
C ARG A 330 -21.95 13.57 0.85
N VAL A 331 -22.62 12.42 0.84
CA VAL A 331 -22.85 11.62 2.05
C VAL A 331 -21.50 11.13 2.59
N LEU A 332 -20.66 10.55 1.73
CA LEU A 332 -19.34 10.05 2.13
C LEU A 332 -18.44 11.14 2.73
N GLN A 333 -18.50 12.36 2.21
CA GLN A 333 -17.72 13.48 2.76
C GLN A 333 -18.13 13.84 4.20
N TRP A 334 -19.38 13.61 4.60
CA TRP A 334 -19.89 13.90 5.95
C TRP A 334 -19.77 12.75 6.94
N LEU A 335 -19.62 11.51 6.48
CA LEU A 335 -19.54 10.34 7.35
C LEU A 335 -18.44 10.45 8.43
N PRO A 336 -17.20 10.90 8.16
CA PRO A 336 -16.18 10.98 9.19
C PRO A 336 -16.54 11.99 10.30
N PHE A 337 -17.19 13.11 9.98
CA PHE A 337 -17.62 14.09 10.98
C PHE A 337 -18.70 13.52 11.90
N ALA A 338 -19.72 12.89 11.34
CA ALA A 338 -20.73 12.17 12.12
C ALA A 338 -20.10 11.04 12.95
N GLY A 339 -19.13 10.33 12.37
CA GLY A 339 -18.37 9.27 13.02
C GLY A 339 -17.55 9.77 14.21
N VAL A 340 -16.88 10.91 14.11
CA VAL A 340 -16.17 11.53 15.24
C VAL A 340 -17.12 11.77 16.41
N LEU A 341 -18.31 12.33 16.16
CA LEU A 341 -19.33 12.54 17.19
C LEU A 341 -19.81 11.21 17.79
N ALA A 342 -19.99 10.18 16.95
CA ALA A 342 -20.40 8.85 17.40
C ALA A 342 -19.37 8.21 18.34
N VAL A 343 -18.07 8.25 17.96
CA VAL A 343 -16.99 7.69 18.76
C VAL A 343 -16.74 8.53 20.01
N ALA A 344 -16.83 9.87 19.94
CA ALA A 344 -16.62 10.77 21.07
C ALA A 344 -17.64 10.53 22.20
N ARG A 345 -18.86 10.11 21.88
CA ARG A 345 -19.86 9.68 22.90
C ARG A 345 -19.39 8.50 23.75
N ARG A 346 -18.41 7.72 23.26
CA ARG A 346 -17.84 6.55 23.93
C ARG A 346 -16.46 6.81 24.48
N SER A 347 -15.61 7.48 23.69
CA SER A 347 -14.22 7.74 24.04
C SER A 347 -13.67 8.92 23.26
N ILE A 348 -13.50 10.05 23.92
CA ILE A 348 -12.86 11.24 23.34
C ILE A 348 -11.44 10.93 22.84
N PRO A 349 -10.58 10.17 23.58
CA PRO A 349 -9.25 9.83 23.08
C PRO A 349 -9.27 9.01 21.78
N LEU A 350 -10.19 8.05 21.63
CA LEU A 350 -10.32 7.27 20.40
C LEU A 350 -10.86 8.12 19.24
N ALA A 351 -11.82 9.01 19.52
CA ALA A 351 -12.32 9.95 18.52
C ALA A 351 -11.19 10.87 18.02
N GLY A 352 -10.38 11.41 18.93
CA GLY A 352 -9.21 12.22 18.59
C GLY A 352 -8.16 11.44 17.80
N CYS A 353 -7.91 10.17 18.17
CA CYS A 353 -6.98 9.30 17.45
C CYS A 353 -7.40 9.11 15.98
N LEU A 354 -8.63 8.66 15.75
CA LEU A 354 -9.14 8.39 14.41
C LEU A 354 -9.28 9.69 13.59
N ALA A 355 -9.77 10.76 14.20
CA ALA A 355 -9.89 12.06 13.54
C ALA A 355 -8.53 12.64 13.15
N GLY A 356 -7.54 12.61 14.05
CA GLY A 356 -6.19 13.08 13.79
C GLY A 356 -5.48 12.28 12.71
N TRP A 357 -5.60 10.93 12.76
CA TRP A 357 -5.07 10.06 11.71
C TRP A 357 -5.67 10.40 10.34
N PHE A 358 -6.99 10.41 10.22
CA PHE A 358 -7.67 10.70 8.95
C PHE A 358 -7.38 12.13 8.44
N ALA A 359 -7.49 13.14 9.32
CA ALA A 359 -7.33 14.53 8.94
C ALA A 359 -5.90 14.86 8.48
N ALA A 360 -4.88 14.30 9.13
CA ALA A 360 -3.49 14.51 8.73
C ALA A 360 -3.23 14.04 7.29
N PHE A 361 -3.71 12.83 6.94
CA PHE A 361 -3.61 12.35 5.57
C PHE A 361 -4.45 13.18 4.60
N LEU A 362 -5.69 13.48 4.95
CA LEU A 362 -6.59 14.26 4.08
C LEU A 362 -5.98 15.62 3.72
N VAL A 363 -5.42 16.31 4.71
CA VAL A 363 -4.80 17.62 4.48
C VAL A 363 -3.51 17.50 3.69
N VAL A 364 -2.59 16.61 4.09
CA VAL A 364 -1.23 16.56 3.50
C VAL A 364 -1.18 15.75 2.20
N LYS A 365 -2.04 14.74 2.03
CA LYS A 365 -2.07 13.88 0.84
C LYS A 365 -3.24 14.14 -0.09
N GLY A 366 -4.25 14.85 0.37
CA GLY A 366 -5.39 15.25 -0.44
C GLY A 366 -5.21 16.58 -1.19
N THR A 367 -4.22 17.39 -0.81
CA THR A 367 -3.99 18.72 -1.39
C THR A 367 -2.96 18.78 -2.52
N PRO A 368 -1.83 18.02 -2.55
CA PRO A 368 -0.79 18.19 -3.56
C PRO A 368 -1.31 18.02 -4.99
N ALA A 369 -0.71 18.74 -5.94
CA ALA A 369 -1.11 18.73 -7.34
C ALA A 369 -1.09 17.34 -7.99
N GLN A 370 -0.16 16.45 -7.58
CA GLN A 370 -0.10 15.07 -8.05
C GLN A 370 -1.19 14.17 -7.44
N SER A 371 -1.92 14.64 -6.45
CA SER A 371 -3.03 13.91 -5.82
C SER A 371 -4.34 14.26 -6.51
N THR A 372 -4.71 13.51 -7.54
CA THR A 372 -5.93 13.77 -8.31
C THR A 372 -6.89 12.58 -8.29
N VAL A 373 -8.18 12.89 -8.23
CA VAL A 373 -9.25 11.89 -8.33
C VAL A 373 -9.31 11.32 -9.75
N GLU A 374 -9.07 12.15 -10.76
CA GLU A 374 -9.08 11.74 -12.16
C GLU A 374 -8.06 10.65 -12.48
N SER A 375 -6.82 10.77 -11.97
CA SER A 375 -5.79 9.75 -12.17
C SER A 375 -5.89 8.57 -11.19
N GLY A 376 -6.79 8.64 -10.20
CA GLY A 376 -6.87 7.65 -9.11
C GLY A 376 -5.79 7.80 -8.03
N SER A 377 -4.80 8.68 -8.21
CA SER A 377 -3.70 8.87 -7.25
C SER A 377 -4.18 9.38 -5.89
N PHE A 378 -5.24 10.19 -5.84
CA PHE A 378 -5.88 10.65 -4.60
C PHE A 378 -6.25 9.47 -3.69
N PHE A 379 -6.92 8.47 -4.24
CA PHE A 379 -7.35 7.30 -3.45
C PHE A 379 -6.15 6.48 -2.97
N ARG A 380 -5.16 6.26 -3.84
CA ARG A 380 -3.92 5.58 -3.50
C ARG A 380 -3.20 6.27 -2.33
N LEU A 381 -3.04 7.59 -2.41
CA LEU A 381 -2.36 8.38 -1.37
C LEU A 381 -3.14 8.44 -0.05
N MET A 382 -4.48 8.32 -0.13
CA MET A 382 -5.37 8.27 1.04
C MET A 382 -5.52 6.87 1.65
N MET A 383 -5.11 5.80 0.96
CA MET A 383 -5.31 4.41 1.41
C MET A 383 -4.82 4.15 2.84
N PRO A 384 -3.65 4.65 3.29
CA PRO A 384 -3.21 4.44 4.67
C PRO A 384 -4.15 5.04 5.73
N ALA A 385 -5.04 5.97 5.37
CA ALA A 385 -6.03 6.58 6.26
C ALA A 385 -7.42 5.96 6.15
N TYR A 386 -7.67 5.06 5.20
CA TYR A 386 -8.97 4.40 5.06
C TYR A 386 -9.46 3.71 6.34
N PRO A 387 -8.60 3.03 7.13
CA PRO A 387 -9.06 2.42 8.35
C PRO A 387 -9.67 3.42 9.33
N ALA A 388 -9.08 4.60 9.47
CA ALA A 388 -9.61 5.63 10.36
C ALA A 388 -10.96 6.16 9.85
N TYR A 389 -11.06 6.51 8.56
CA TYR A 389 -12.30 6.91 7.91
C TYR A 389 -13.38 5.85 8.11
N PHE A 390 -13.03 4.60 7.85
CA PHE A 390 -13.94 3.47 7.87
C PHE A 390 -14.48 3.19 9.29
N LEU A 391 -13.62 3.19 10.30
CA LEU A 391 -14.01 3.00 11.69
C LEU A 391 -14.91 4.13 12.19
N LEU A 392 -14.67 5.38 11.76
CA LEU A 392 -15.54 6.50 12.03
C LEU A 392 -16.92 6.29 11.39
N ALA A 393 -16.98 5.98 10.10
CA ALA A 393 -18.23 5.75 9.38
C ALA A 393 -19.03 4.57 9.97
N ALA A 394 -18.37 3.44 10.25
CA ALA A 394 -19.00 2.26 10.86
C ALA A 394 -19.55 2.51 12.26
N SER A 395 -19.06 3.56 12.95
CA SER A 395 -19.52 3.92 14.30
C SER A 395 -20.79 4.78 14.34
N ILE A 396 -21.26 5.29 13.20
CA ILE A 396 -22.45 6.16 13.11
C ILE A 396 -23.71 5.58 13.78
N PRO A 397 -24.00 4.26 13.74
CA PRO A 397 -25.14 3.68 14.46
C PRO A 397 -25.16 4.01 15.95
N LEU A 398 -24.02 4.33 16.57
CA LEU A 398 -23.95 4.75 17.98
C LEU A 398 -24.61 6.12 18.24
N LEU A 399 -24.91 6.90 17.21
CA LEU A 399 -25.67 8.14 17.33
C LEU A 399 -27.16 7.88 17.61
N VAL A 400 -27.68 6.71 17.21
CA VAL A 400 -29.07 6.35 17.43
C VAL A 400 -29.32 6.17 18.92
N PRO A 401 -30.31 6.87 19.50
CA PRO A 401 -30.65 6.75 20.92
C PRO A 401 -30.98 5.30 21.30
N GLY A 402 -30.43 4.82 22.40
CA GLY A 402 -30.70 3.49 22.93
C GLY A 402 -29.86 2.33 22.36
N VAL A 403 -29.29 2.43 21.17
CA VAL A 403 -28.41 1.38 20.61
C VAL A 403 -27.24 1.09 21.55
N ALA A 404 -26.62 2.14 22.06
CA ALA A 404 -25.48 2.02 22.96
C ALA A 404 -25.85 1.35 24.32
N ARG A 405 -27.09 1.48 24.78
CA ARG A 405 -27.58 0.90 26.06
C ARG A 405 -27.97 -0.56 25.95
N ARG A 406 -28.25 -1.06 24.74
CA ARG A 406 -28.71 -2.43 24.47
C ARG A 406 -27.57 -3.45 24.37
N ILE A 407 -26.31 -3.03 24.43
CA ILE A 407 -25.17 -3.94 24.35
C ILE A 407 -24.96 -4.59 25.71
N PRO A 408 -25.11 -5.92 25.84
CA PRO A 408 -24.86 -6.63 27.09
C PRO A 408 -23.40 -6.47 27.54
N ALA A 409 -23.17 -6.32 28.84
CA ALA A 409 -21.82 -6.14 29.40
C ALA A 409 -20.84 -7.27 29.01
N ARG A 410 -21.33 -8.51 28.85
CA ARG A 410 -20.56 -9.69 28.44
C ARG A 410 -19.95 -9.55 27.02
N LEU A 411 -20.54 -8.70 26.16
CA LEU A 411 -20.06 -8.46 24.79
C LEU A 411 -19.08 -7.29 24.71
N LEU A 412 -18.82 -6.60 25.82
CA LEU A 412 -17.75 -5.62 25.89
C LEU A 412 -16.38 -6.35 25.93
N PRO A 413 -15.36 -5.82 25.27
CA PRO A 413 -14.02 -6.42 25.33
C PRO A 413 -13.51 -6.38 26.77
N GLY A 414 -12.96 -7.50 27.25
CA GLY A 414 -12.24 -7.57 28.50
C GLY A 414 -10.97 -6.69 28.48
N ARG A 415 -10.38 -6.44 29.65
CA ARG A 415 -9.09 -5.74 29.72
C ARG A 415 -8.03 -6.56 28.98
N PRO A 416 -7.30 -5.95 28.02
CA PRO A 416 -6.24 -6.63 27.32
C PRO A 416 -5.08 -6.94 28.29
N GLY A 417 -4.52 -8.15 28.18
CA GLY A 417 -3.28 -8.49 28.89
C GLY A 417 -2.06 -7.82 28.29
N ALA A 418 -0.97 -7.74 29.04
CA ALA A 418 0.32 -7.33 28.51
C ALA A 418 0.83 -8.34 27.47
N VAL A 419 1.51 -7.82 26.45
CA VAL A 419 2.22 -8.68 25.49
C VAL A 419 3.43 -9.31 26.16
N SER A 420 3.68 -10.59 25.87
CA SER A 420 4.81 -11.28 26.46
C SER A 420 6.13 -10.65 25.99
N ARG A 421 7.12 -10.57 26.90
CA ARG A 421 8.47 -10.06 26.57
C ARG A 421 9.14 -10.92 25.49
N ARG A 422 8.82 -12.22 25.41
CA ARG A 422 9.33 -13.12 24.37
C ARG A 422 8.83 -12.68 22.97
N LEU A 423 7.54 -12.35 22.85
CA LEU A 423 6.98 -11.85 21.58
C LEU A 423 7.62 -10.51 21.18
N LEU A 424 7.82 -9.60 22.14
CA LEU A 424 8.53 -8.34 21.88
C LEU A 424 9.96 -8.61 21.36
N GLY A 425 10.67 -9.55 21.94
CA GLY A 425 12.00 -9.96 21.48
C GLY A 425 11.99 -10.52 20.06
N VAL A 426 11.10 -11.48 19.76
CA VAL A 426 10.96 -12.07 18.41
C VAL A 426 10.63 -11.00 17.36
N VAL A 427 9.65 -10.15 17.64
CA VAL A 427 9.25 -9.06 16.73
C VAL A 427 10.40 -8.08 16.54
N GLY A 428 11.16 -7.76 17.62
CA GLY A 428 12.35 -6.92 17.54
C GLY A 428 13.44 -7.52 16.65
N VAL A 429 13.71 -8.83 16.76
CA VAL A 429 14.66 -9.51 15.88
C VAL A 429 14.21 -9.45 14.42
N VAL A 430 12.96 -9.80 14.13
CA VAL A 430 12.44 -9.86 12.76
C VAL A 430 12.39 -8.49 12.10
N PHE A 431 11.92 -7.46 12.81
CA PHE A 431 11.66 -6.15 12.22
C PHE A 431 12.77 -5.10 12.48
N VAL A 432 13.79 -5.44 13.25
CA VAL A 432 14.92 -4.55 13.53
C VAL A 432 16.26 -5.21 13.17
N ALA A 433 16.59 -6.36 13.78
CA ALA A 433 17.90 -6.96 13.59
C ALA A 433 18.11 -7.49 12.16
N LEU A 434 17.14 -8.22 11.59
CA LEU A 434 17.27 -8.77 10.24
C LEU A 434 17.40 -7.67 9.16
N PRO A 435 16.54 -6.63 9.13
CA PRO A 435 16.70 -5.52 8.19
C PRO A 435 18.04 -4.80 8.35
N LEU A 436 18.45 -4.53 9.59
CA LEU A 436 19.71 -3.87 9.87
C LEU A 436 20.91 -4.67 9.33
N ILE A 437 20.93 -5.99 9.56
CA ILE A 437 21.99 -6.87 9.05
C ILE A 437 21.96 -6.88 7.52
N ALA A 438 20.80 -7.14 6.90
CA ALA A 438 20.67 -7.20 5.44
C ALA A 438 21.20 -5.94 4.75
N ILE A 439 20.78 -4.77 5.23
CA ILE A 439 21.20 -3.47 4.67
C ILE A 439 22.70 -3.21 4.95
N SER A 440 23.22 -3.60 6.11
CA SER A 440 24.60 -3.32 6.48
C SER A 440 25.63 -4.16 5.71
N VAL A 441 25.30 -5.41 5.37
CA VAL A 441 26.20 -6.33 4.65
C VAL A 441 26.11 -6.20 3.13
N ALA A 442 25.03 -5.60 2.60
CA ALA A 442 24.85 -5.44 1.17
C ALA A 442 25.94 -4.55 0.55
N ARG A 443 26.40 -4.90 -0.63
CA ARG A 443 27.45 -4.20 -1.37
C ARG A 443 26.81 -3.39 -2.52
N PRO A 444 27.38 -2.27 -2.92
CA PRO A 444 26.94 -1.54 -4.13
C PRO A 444 26.96 -2.43 -5.37
N LEU A 445 26.11 -2.10 -6.35
CA LEU A 445 26.09 -2.77 -7.65
C LEU A 445 27.47 -2.70 -8.34
N SER A 446 27.79 -3.73 -9.12
CA SER A 446 28.96 -3.71 -9.99
C SER A 446 28.87 -2.57 -11.01
N ARG A 447 29.97 -1.86 -11.22
CA ARG A 447 30.06 -0.79 -12.21
C ARG A 447 30.32 -1.30 -13.63
N GLU A 448 30.97 -2.45 -13.74
CA GLU A 448 31.30 -3.04 -15.02
C GLU A 448 30.11 -3.80 -15.61
N GLN A 449 29.39 -4.52 -14.77
CA GLN A 449 28.23 -5.31 -15.15
C GLN A 449 27.15 -5.16 -14.05
N PRO A 450 26.35 -4.11 -14.11
CA PRO A 450 25.28 -3.92 -13.14
C PRO A 450 24.15 -4.93 -13.38
N ASP A 451 23.72 -5.62 -12.32
CA ASP A 451 22.59 -6.55 -12.36
C ASP A 451 21.23 -5.85 -12.50
N ALA A 452 21.19 -4.54 -12.32
CA ALA A 452 20.03 -3.72 -12.58
C ALA A 452 20.45 -2.31 -12.99
N VAL A 453 19.66 -1.67 -13.85
CA VAL A 453 19.86 -0.29 -14.30
C VAL A 453 18.59 0.52 -14.16
N THR A 454 18.72 1.81 -13.90
CA THR A 454 17.57 2.72 -13.78
C THR A 454 17.20 3.24 -15.16
N ILE A 455 15.96 2.96 -15.58
CA ILE A 455 15.34 3.47 -16.82
C ILE A 455 14.29 4.50 -16.41
N GLY A 456 14.58 5.80 -16.63
CA GLY A 456 13.74 6.87 -16.07
C GLY A 456 13.70 6.80 -14.53
N PRO A 457 12.52 6.63 -13.89
CA PRO A 457 12.39 6.49 -12.43
C PRO A 457 12.41 5.03 -11.95
N ILE A 458 12.56 4.04 -12.85
CA ILE A 458 12.34 2.63 -12.58
C ILE A 458 13.66 1.88 -12.58
N LEU A 459 13.93 1.16 -11.50
CA LEU A 459 15.05 0.24 -11.39
C LEU A 459 14.67 -1.10 -12.04
N THR A 460 15.26 -1.38 -13.19
CA THR A 460 14.96 -2.55 -14.02
C THR A 460 16.09 -3.58 -13.91
N PRO A 461 15.79 -4.86 -13.60
CA PRO A 461 16.79 -5.91 -13.53
C PRO A 461 17.30 -6.25 -14.92
N VAL A 462 18.58 -6.62 -15.00
CA VAL A 462 19.17 -7.25 -16.19
C VAL A 462 18.91 -8.75 -16.11
N ASP A 463 18.21 -9.29 -17.12
CA ASP A 463 17.84 -10.71 -17.18
C ASP A 463 18.62 -11.43 -18.29
N PRO A 464 19.54 -12.32 -17.94
CA PRO A 464 20.34 -13.06 -18.91
C PRO A 464 19.53 -14.06 -19.75
N SER A 465 18.28 -14.36 -19.38
CA SER A 465 17.40 -15.20 -20.20
C SER A 465 16.92 -14.52 -21.48
N ILE A 466 17.09 -13.20 -21.59
CA ILE A 466 16.79 -12.47 -22.82
C ILE A 466 17.99 -12.58 -23.75
N GLU A 467 17.95 -13.57 -24.63
CA GLU A 467 19.01 -13.83 -25.60
C GLU A 467 18.75 -13.03 -26.88
N VAL A 468 19.70 -12.22 -27.29
CA VAL A 468 19.58 -11.36 -28.46
C VAL A 468 20.62 -11.78 -29.51
N VAL A 469 20.18 -11.89 -30.76
CA VAL A 469 21.04 -12.20 -31.91
C VAL A 469 20.96 -11.04 -32.91
N VAL A 470 22.10 -10.49 -33.30
CA VAL A 470 22.20 -9.46 -34.34
C VAL A 470 22.63 -10.08 -35.64
N ARG A 471 21.97 -9.72 -36.74
CA ARG A 471 22.37 -10.07 -38.11
C ARG A 471 22.64 -8.79 -38.87
N ALA A 472 23.83 -8.72 -39.49
CA ALA A 472 24.17 -7.65 -40.41
C ALA A 472 23.51 -7.90 -41.76
N ASP A 473 22.84 -6.90 -42.31
CA ASP A 473 22.30 -6.90 -43.66
C ASP A 473 22.65 -5.56 -44.32
N GLY A 474 23.84 -5.55 -44.98
CA GLY A 474 24.40 -4.35 -45.51
C GLY A 474 24.66 -3.28 -44.45
N SER A 475 24.03 -2.11 -44.59
CA SER A 475 24.13 -1.00 -43.63
C SER A 475 23.12 -1.13 -42.46
N SER A 476 22.23 -2.11 -42.50
CA SER A 476 21.23 -2.32 -41.45
C SER A 476 21.63 -3.45 -40.50
N ARG A 477 20.99 -3.47 -39.33
CA ARG A 477 21.11 -4.54 -38.32
C ARG A 477 19.73 -5.04 -37.96
N THR A 478 19.51 -6.33 -38.15
CA THR A 478 18.26 -6.99 -37.69
C THR A 478 18.55 -7.72 -36.42
N LEU A 479 17.80 -7.33 -35.37
CA LEU A 479 17.81 -7.89 -34.03
C LEU A 479 16.71 -8.91 -33.94
N ASN A 480 17.01 -10.12 -33.45
CA ASN A 480 16.03 -11.14 -33.09
C ASN A 480 16.33 -11.57 -31.66
N TRP A 481 15.30 -11.85 -30.88
CA TRP A 481 15.48 -12.27 -29.49
C TRP A 481 14.49 -13.34 -29.06
N SER A 482 14.88 -14.05 -28.02
CA SER A 482 14.05 -14.97 -27.27
C SER A 482 14.17 -14.69 -25.78
N HIS A 483 13.21 -15.08 -25.02
CA HIS A 483 13.22 -14.94 -23.57
C HIS A 483 12.34 -16.03 -22.95
N ARG A 484 12.51 -16.25 -21.63
CA ARG A 484 11.61 -17.08 -20.83
C ARG A 484 10.21 -16.51 -20.78
N ASP A 485 9.22 -17.33 -20.41
CA ASP A 485 7.89 -16.83 -20.11
C ASP A 485 7.89 -16.02 -18.82
N PHE A 486 7.46 -14.76 -18.89
CA PHE A 486 7.29 -13.89 -17.74
C PHE A 486 5.92 -14.02 -17.05
N GLY A 487 5.02 -14.89 -17.57
CA GLY A 487 3.68 -15.09 -17.00
C GLY A 487 2.69 -13.95 -17.27
N ALA A 488 3.06 -12.93 -18.05
CA ALA A 488 2.14 -11.90 -18.53
C ALA A 488 1.39 -12.39 -19.78
N THR A 489 0.11 -12.03 -19.92
CA THR A 489 -0.71 -12.41 -21.07
C THR A 489 -0.17 -11.83 -22.36
N GLU A 490 0.31 -10.59 -22.31
CA GLU A 490 0.98 -9.91 -23.42
C GLU A 490 2.22 -9.17 -22.93
N VAL A 491 3.26 -9.23 -23.74
CA VAL A 491 4.47 -8.45 -23.60
C VAL A 491 4.72 -7.68 -24.88
N PHE A 492 5.44 -6.59 -24.77
CA PHE A 492 5.99 -5.88 -25.91
C PHE A 492 7.43 -5.48 -25.60
N TYR A 493 8.17 -5.07 -26.62
CA TYR A 493 9.60 -4.90 -26.52
C TYR A 493 9.97 -3.47 -26.81
N ARG A 494 10.91 -2.93 -26.05
CA ARG A 494 11.57 -1.66 -26.32
C ARG A 494 13.01 -1.93 -26.72
N VAL A 495 13.39 -1.41 -27.85
CA VAL A 495 14.75 -1.55 -28.37
C VAL A 495 15.55 -0.30 -28.01
N PHE A 496 16.67 -0.52 -27.35
CA PHE A 496 17.60 0.54 -26.96
C PHE A 496 18.93 0.38 -27.69
N ARG A 497 19.58 1.51 -28.04
CA ARG A 497 20.86 1.56 -28.71
C ARG A 497 21.74 2.67 -28.13
N THR A 498 23.06 2.43 -28.03
CA THR A 498 24.02 3.49 -27.69
C THR A 498 24.13 4.50 -28.83
N ALA A 499 24.46 5.75 -28.48
CA ALA A 499 25.00 6.69 -29.46
C ALA A 499 26.36 6.22 -29.96
N ALA A 500 26.88 6.79 -31.07
CA ALA A 500 28.20 6.47 -31.59
C ALA A 500 29.28 6.68 -30.50
N GLY A 501 30.00 5.62 -30.15
CA GLY A 501 31.03 5.63 -29.10
C GLY A 501 30.49 5.93 -27.67
N GLY A 502 29.17 5.88 -27.48
CA GLY A 502 28.56 6.15 -26.19
C GLY A 502 28.57 4.93 -25.24
N ALA A 503 28.57 5.22 -23.95
CA ALA A 503 28.36 4.20 -22.93
C ALA A 503 26.90 3.75 -22.90
N ASP A 504 26.65 2.50 -22.49
CA ASP A 504 25.31 1.94 -22.38
C ASP A 504 24.65 2.33 -21.03
N PHE A 505 25.44 2.58 -20.00
CA PHE A 505 24.97 3.07 -18.69
C PHE A 505 26.01 3.97 -18.02
N ASP A 506 25.58 4.69 -16.99
CA ASP A 506 26.42 5.48 -16.09
C ASP A 506 26.06 5.18 -14.63
N CYS A 507 27.05 4.79 -13.84
CA CYS A 507 26.94 4.63 -12.40
C CYS A 507 27.39 5.92 -11.71
N LEU A 508 26.50 6.58 -10.98
CA LEU A 508 26.63 7.96 -10.48
C LEU A 508 27.94 8.21 -9.74
N ALA A 509 28.32 7.54 -8.74
CA ALA A 509 29.54 7.78 -7.99
C ALA A 509 30.20 6.46 -7.57
N GLU A 510 31.46 6.52 -7.21
CA GLU A 510 32.11 5.36 -6.61
C GLU A 510 31.39 4.96 -5.31
N GLY A 511 30.97 3.68 -5.25
CA GLY A 511 30.13 3.19 -4.16
C GLY A 511 28.63 3.53 -4.29
N SER A 512 28.19 4.20 -5.36
CA SER A 512 26.77 4.42 -5.63
C SER A 512 26.06 3.12 -5.99
N PRO A 513 24.86 2.87 -5.45
CA PRO A 513 24.00 1.76 -5.87
C PRO A 513 23.19 2.08 -7.14
N ASP A 514 23.28 3.26 -7.71
CA ASP A 514 22.47 3.71 -8.86
C ASP A 514 23.30 3.74 -10.15
N CYS A 515 22.86 2.95 -11.14
CA CYS A 515 23.40 2.95 -12.49
C CYS A 515 22.27 3.28 -13.46
N ARG A 516 22.41 4.33 -14.27
CA ARG A 516 21.36 4.82 -15.20
C ARG A 516 21.62 4.37 -16.61
N LEU A 517 20.59 3.89 -17.30
CA LEU A 517 20.67 3.60 -18.73
C LEU A 517 20.85 4.91 -19.52
N LEU A 518 21.89 4.96 -20.37
CA LEU A 518 22.20 6.10 -21.24
C LEU A 518 21.78 5.88 -22.70
N MET A 519 21.20 4.72 -23.01
CA MET A 519 20.84 4.32 -24.36
C MET A 519 19.62 5.07 -24.86
N LEU A 520 19.58 5.31 -26.16
CA LEU A 520 18.45 5.92 -26.86
C LEU A 520 17.39 4.87 -27.19
N PRO A 521 16.11 5.11 -26.91
CA PRO A 521 15.04 4.26 -27.39
C PRO A 521 14.89 4.42 -28.91
N LEU A 522 14.96 3.31 -29.66
CA LEU A 522 14.73 3.29 -31.11
C LEU A 522 13.26 3.13 -31.47
N GLY A 523 12.54 2.37 -30.68
CA GLY A 523 11.12 2.09 -30.91
C GLY A 523 10.59 0.97 -30.00
N SER A 524 9.32 0.64 -30.23
CA SER A 524 8.64 -0.47 -29.58
C SER A 524 8.05 -1.41 -30.63
N THR A 525 8.00 -2.71 -30.33
CA THR A 525 7.42 -3.73 -31.19
C THR A 525 6.73 -4.82 -30.36
N ARG A 526 5.77 -5.51 -30.93
CA ARG A 526 5.16 -6.72 -30.35
C ARG A 526 5.82 -8.01 -30.85
N GLU A 527 6.51 -7.93 -31.99
CA GLU A 527 7.24 -9.06 -32.56
C GLU A 527 8.65 -9.13 -31.95
N PRO A 528 9.22 -10.32 -31.73
CA PRO A 528 10.56 -10.50 -31.19
C PRO A 528 11.64 -10.22 -32.24
N THR A 529 11.45 -9.21 -33.06
CA THR A 529 12.37 -8.75 -34.11
C THR A 529 12.28 -7.26 -34.32
N PHE A 530 13.43 -6.63 -34.67
CA PHE A 530 13.50 -5.22 -34.99
C PHE A 530 14.65 -4.96 -35.97
N THR A 531 14.46 -4.06 -36.93
CA THR A 531 15.51 -3.68 -37.88
C THR A 531 15.91 -2.23 -37.66
N ASP A 532 17.20 -2.02 -37.34
CA ASP A 532 17.83 -0.70 -37.31
C ASP A 532 18.46 -0.42 -38.66
N GLY A 533 17.93 0.57 -39.38
CA GLY A 533 18.35 0.89 -40.76
C GLY A 533 19.69 1.65 -40.85
N SER A 534 20.15 2.25 -39.75
CA SER A 534 21.35 3.13 -39.79
C SER A 534 22.08 3.10 -38.44
N PRO A 535 22.59 1.94 -38.00
CA PRO A 535 23.34 1.87 -36.76
C PRO A 535 24.68 2.62 -36.90
N PRO A 536 25.12 3.34 -35.87
CA PRO A 536 26.46 3.86 -35.79
C PRO A 536 27.47 2.72 -35.63
N GLU A 537 28.73 2.94 -36.02
CA GLU A 537 29.80 2.01 -35.76
C GLU A 537 30.01 1.76 -34.27
N GLY A 538 30.19 0.49 -33.88
CA GLY A 538 30.32 0.08 -32.48
C GLY A 538 29.03 0.22 -31.65
N ALA A 539 27.86 0.25 -32.30
CA ALA A 539 26.59 0.31 -31.59
C ALA A 539 26.38 -0.91 -30.64
N VAL A 540 25.94 -0.64 -29.44
CA VAL A 540 25.52 -1.66 -28.48
C VAL A 540 24.01 -1.59 -28.35
N TYR A 541 23.35 -2.75 -28.29
CA TYR A 541 21.90 -2.87 -28.16
C TYR A 541 21.52 -3.53 -26.87
N ARG A 542 20.31 -3.18 -26.39
CA ARG A 542 19.60 -3.91 -25.33
C ARG A 542 18.12 -3.98 -25.68
N ILE A 543 17.49 -5.09 -25.29
CA ILE A 543 16.05 -5.30 -25.44
C ILE A 543 15.41 -5.23 -24.08
N GLY A 544 14.45 -4.33 -23.92
CA GLY A 544 13.60 -4.25 -22.73
C GLY A 544 12.29 -5.00 -22.97
N VAL A 545 11.98 -5.98 -22.13
CA VAL A 545 10.66 -6.61 -22.09
C VAL A 545 9.76 -5.74 -21.25
N ALA A 546 8.63 -5.33 -21.80
CA ALA A 546 7.68 -4.43 -21.14
C ALA A 546 6.28 -5.04 -21.10
N THR A 547 5.51 -4.65 -20.10
CA THR A 547 4.11 -5.02 -19.97
C THR A 547 3.31 -3.92 -19.28
N ASN A 548 2.00 -3.93 -19.46
CA ASN A 548 1.07 -3.09 -18.69
C ASN A 548 -0.17 -3.88 -18.30
N TRP A 549 -1.00 -3.30 -17.46
CA TRP A 549 -2.20 -3.97 -16.95
C TRP A 549 -3.35 -4.06 -17.97
N GLN A 550 -3.37 -3.19 -19.00
CA GLN A 550 -4.44 -3.11 -20.01
C GLN A 550 -4.19 -3.91 -21.29
N ASN A 551 -2.97 -4.38 -21.52
CA ASN A 551 -2.55 -5.11 -22.74
C ASN A 551 -2.61 -4.33 -24.07
N ASP A 552 -2.95 -3.05 -24.07
CA ASP A 552 -3.28 -2.31 -25.30
C ASP A 552 -2.46 -1.05 -25.53
N SER A 553 -1.56 -0.68 -24.64
CA SER A 553 -0.67 0.44 -24.84
C SER A 553 0.80 0.03 -24.93
N GLU A 554 1.50 0.52 -25.93
CA GLU A 554 2.95 0.39 -26.07
C GLU A 554 3.72 1.20 -25.00
N GLY A 555 3.00 1.79 -24.04
CA GLY A 555 3.52 2.67 -23.00
C GLY A 555 3.89 2.02 -21.67
N GLY A 556 3.92 0.68 -21.57
CA GLY A 556 4.26 -0.03 -20.32
C GLY A 556 5.70 0.16 -19.87
N ASP A 557 5.95 -0.15 -18.61
CA ASP A 557 7.29 -0.09 -18.04
C ASP A 557 8.11 -1.34 -18.38
N VAL A 558 9.41 -1.17 -18.53
CA VAL A 558 10.35 -2.28 -18.77
C VAL A 558 10.50 -3.08 -17.47
N ILE A 559 10.10 -4.35 -17.50
CA ILE A 559 10.16 -5.27 -16.35
C ILE A 559 11.47 -6.05 -16.28
N ALA A 560 12.14 -6.23 -17.44
CA ALA A 560 13.43 -6.89 -17.55
C ALA A 560 14.19 -6.33 -18.75
N LEU A 561 15.53 -6.27 -18.67
CA LEU A 561 16.41 -5.74 -19.68
C LEU A 561 17.44 -6.80 -20.08
N SER A 562 17.72 -6.97 -21.37
CA SER A 562 18.77 -7.90 -21.82
C SER A 562 20.17 -7.47 -21.36
N PRO A 563 21.15 -8.38 -21.31
CA PRO A 563 22.55 -8.02 -21.32
C PRO A 563 22.90 -7.14 -22.54
N PRO A 564 24.01 -6.37 -22.49
CA PRO A 564 24.46 -5.58 -23.64
C PRO A 564 24.96 -6.50 -24.76
N LEU A 565 24.61 -6.17 -25.98
CA LEU A 565 25.10 -6.87 -27.18
C LEU A 565 25.74 -5.89 -28.14
N ALA A 566 27.03 -6.09 -28.45
CA ALA A 566 27.71 -5.34 -29.48
C ALA A 566 27.22 -5.76 -30.87
N ALA A 567 27.08 -4.80 -31.77
CA ALA A 567 26.58 -5.04 -33.13
C ALA A 567 27.58 -5.77 -34.03
N ASP A 568 28.84 -5.77 -33.68
CA ASP A 568 29.92 -6.42 -34.43
C ASP A 568 30.89 -7.17 -33.51
N PRO A 569 31.39 -8.35 -33.90
CA PRO A 569 32.62 -8.90 -33.37
C PRO A 569 33.82 -8.11 -33.94
#